data_e0fcafe9e3a6ced3307e6e6c17571bda
#
_entry.id   e0fcafe9e3a6ced3307e6e6c17571bda
#
_cell.length_a   1.000
_cell.length_b   1.000
_cell.length_c   1.000
_cell.angle_alpha   90.00
_cell.angle_beta   90.00
_cell.angle_gamma   90.00
#
_symmetry.space_group_name_H-M   'P 1'
#
loop_
_entity.id
_entity.type
_entity.pdbx_description
1 polymer ?
#
loop_
_entity_poly.entity_id
_entity_poly.type
_entity_poly.pdbx_seq_one_letter_code
_entity_poly.pdbx_strand_id
1 'polypeptide(L)'
;MNIELGKMNRLRVVKAVDFGMYLDGGDAGEILLPARYVPEGCSVGDELDVFLYLDSEERLVATTQTPLAQVGDFAYLQVAWVNNYGAFLDWGLMKDLFVPFREQKLKMQKGRSYIVHLHVDEESYRLMASAKVERYLSDEMPPYREGDEVQILVWQKTDLGFKVIVDNRFSGLVYENDLFRPLHTGDRVQAYIKQVRPDGKLDITLQKQGREAVDDFSQVLLEHLQHNACLLYTSPSPRDA
;
A
#
# COMPACT_ATOMS: atom_id res chain seq x y z
N MET A 1 2.75 -11.61 -25.69
CA MET A 1 2.73 -10.56 -24.65
C MET A 1 2.23 -11.24 -23.38
N ASN A 2 3.04 -11.31 -22.33
CA ASN A 2 2.57 -11.96 -21.08
C ASN A 2 1.73 -10.96 -20.29
N ILE A 3 0.46 -11.29 -20.08
CA ILE A 3 -0.41 -10.53 -19.19
C ILE A 3 -0.19 -10.97 -17.74
N GLU A 4 -0.38 -10.04 -16.80
CA GLU A 4 -0.28 -10.31 -15.37
C GLU A 4 -1.65 -10.15 -14.72
N LEU A 5 -2.23 -11.27 -14.27
CA LEU A 5 -3.48 -11.29 -13.51
C LEU A 5 -3.30 -10.57 -12.16
N GLY A 6 -4.27 -9.70 -11.82
CA GLY A 6 -4.22 -8.94 -10.57
C GLY A 6 -3.23 -7.77 -10.58
N LYS A 7 -2.81 -7.33 -11.76
CA LYS A 7 -1.93 -6.16 -11.95
C LYS A 7 -2.43 -5.24 -13.07
N MET A 8 -1.88 -4.04 -13.11
CA MET A 8 -2.04 -3.14 -14.23
C MET A 8 -1.27 -3.65 -15.43
N ASN A 9 -1.93 -3.68 -16.58
CA ASN A 9 -1.39 -4.10 -17.86
C ASN A 9 -1.68 -3.04 -18.92
N ARG A 10 -0.77 -2.81 -19.85
CA ARG A 10 -0.98 -1.94 -20.99
C ARG A 10 -1.36 -2.76 -22.21
N LEU A 11 -2.64 -2.67 -22.62
CA LEU A 11 -3.23 -3.50 -23.65
C LEU A 11 -3.82 -2.67 -24.79
N ARG A 12 -3.80 -3.21 -26.00
CA ARG A 12 -4.32 -2.57 -27.20
C ARG A 12 -5.77 -2.95 -27.44
N VAL A 13 -6.60 -1.98 -27.80
CA VAL A 13 -7.98 -2.22 -28.23
C VAL A 13 -8.00 -2.83 -29.64
N VAL A 14 -8.58 -4.01 -29.76
CA VAL A 14 -8.66 -4.74 -31.06
C VAL A 14 -10.05 -4.71 -31.68
N LYS A 15 -11.11 -4.57 -30.86
CA LYS A 15 -12.47 -4.64 -31.35
C LYS A 15 -13.42 -3.85 -30.45
N ALA A 16 -14.36 -3.12 -31.06
CA ALA A 16 -15.48 -2.47 -30.35
C ALA A 16 -16.77 -3.29 -30.54
N VAL A 17 -17.56 -3.42 -29.49
CA VAL A 17 -18.86 -4.10 -29.47
C VAL A 17 -19.86 -3.31 -28.60
N ASP A 18 -21.14 -3.59 -28.69
CA ASP A 18 -22.21 -2.84 -28.00
C ASP A 18 -22.06 -2.83 -26.47
N PHE A 19 -21.47 -3.88 -25.88
CA PHE A 19 -21.31 -4.05 -24.44
C PHE A 19 -19.90 -3.73 -23.92
N GLY A 20 -18.99 -3.24 -24.79
CA GLY A 20 -17.64 -2.85 -24.40
C GLY A 20 -16.62 -2.90 -25.53
N MET A 21 -15.37 -3.12 -25.15
CA MET A 21 -14.25 -3.30 -26.07
C MET A 21 -13.49 -4.58 -25.74
N TYR A 22 -12.89 -5.19 -26.75
CA TYR A 22 -11.94 -6.28 -26.57
C TYR A 22 -10.53 -5.77 -26.70
N LEU A 23 -9.68 -6.22 -25.79
CA LEU A 23 -8.27 -5.89 -25.70
C LEU A 23 -7.44 -7.10 -26.08
N ASP A 24 -6.27 -6.87 -26.66
CA ASP A 24 -5.31 -7.91 -27.03
C ASP A 24 -4.62 -8.47 -25.78
N GLY A 25 -5.02 -9.66 -25.34
CA GLY A 25 -4.40 -10.38 -24.23
C GLY A 25 -3.24 -11.30 -24.64
N GLY A 26 -2.79 -11.25 -25.91
CA GLY A 26 -1.76 -12.14 -26.43
C GLY A 26 -2.18 -13.60 -26.35
N ASP A 27 -1.43 -14.42 -25.59
CA ASP A 27 -1.70 -15.86 -25.45
C ASP A 27 -3.03 -16.16 -24.69
N ALA A 28 -3.56 -15.20 -23.95
CA ALA A 28 -4.85 -15.31 -23.28
C ALA A 28 -6.05 -14.97 -24.18
N GLY A 29 -5.79 -14.54 -25.42
CA GLY A 29 -6.82 -14.17 -26.39
C GLY A 29 -7.40 -12.78 -26.13
N GLU A 30 -8.63 -12.56 -26.61
CA GLU A 30 -9.32 -11.28 -26.47
C GLU A 30 -9.90 -11.13 -25.03
N ILE A 31 -9.59 -10.02 -24.36
CA ILE A 31 -10.05 -9.71 -22.99
C ILE A 31 -11.11 -8.63 -23.06
N LEU A 32 -12.27 -8.86 -22.45
CA LEU A 32 -13.36 -7.90 -22.43
C LEU A 32 -13.07 -6.76 -21.46
N LEU A 33 -13.16 -5.52 -21.95
CA LEU A 33 -13.31 -4.29 -21.17
C LEU A 33 -14.78 -3.85 -21.24
N PRO A 34 -15.61 -4.02 -20.19
CA PRO A 34 -17.02 -3.64 -20.20
C PRO A 34 -17.23 -2.15 -20.52
N ALA A 35 -18.31 -1.82 -21.21
CA ALA A 35 -18.61 -0.46 -21.70
C ALA A 35 -18.52 0.63 -20.63
N ARG A 36 -18.93 0.33 -19.39
CA ARG A 36 -18.85 1.25 -18.25
C ARG A 36 -17.43 1.66 -17.84
N TYR A 37 -16.41 0.91 -18.29
CA TYR A 37 -15.00 1.17 -18.00
C TYR A 37 -14.22 1.68 -19.21
N VAL A 38 -14.90 1.82 -20.35
CA VAL A 38 -14.29 2.36 -21.57
C VAL A 38 -14.16 3.88 -21.43
N PRO A 39 -12.96 4.45 -21.55
CA PRO A 39 -12.77 5.90 -21.54
C PRO A 39 -13.50 6.58 -22.71
N GLU A 40 -13.98 7.81 -22.49
CA GLU A 40 -14.58 8.62 -23.56
C GLU A 40 -13.58 8.85 -24.71
N GLY A 41 -14.06 8.66 -25.94
CA GLY A 41 -13.24 8.86 -27.15
C GLY A 41 -12.28 7.72 -27.49
N CYS A 42 -12.29 6.62 -26.73
CA CYS A 42 -11.46 5.47 -27.00
C CYS A 42 -11.89 4.76 -28.31
N SER A 43 -10.90 4.37 -29.11
CA SER A 43 -11.08 3.77 -30.45
C SER A 43 -10.25 2.49 -30.60
N VAL A 44 -10.61 1.66 -31.59
CA VAL A 44 -9.82 0.50 -31.96
C VAL A 44 -8.43 0.94 -32.38
N GLY A 45 -7.41 0.31 -31.81
CA GLY A 45 -6.00 0.62 -32.02
C GLY A 45 -5.34 1.38 -30.87
N ASP A 46 -6.14 1.99 -29.97
CA ASP A 46 -5.62 2.69 -28.79
C ASP A 46 -5.03 1.71 -27.76
N GLU A 47 -4.08 2.18 -26.97
CA GLU A 47 -3.52 1.45 -25.85
C GLU A 47 -4.09 1.99 -24.55
N LEU A 48 -4.54 1.10 -23.68
CA LEU A 48 -5.13 1.43 -22.38
C LEU A 48 -4.37 0.74 -21.25
N ASP A 49 -4.16 1.48 -20.16
CA ASP A 49 -3.72 0.91 -18.89
C ASP A 49 -4.95 0.36 -18.17
N VAL A 50 -5.00 -0.96 -18.01
CA VAL A 50 -6.14 -1.68 -17.45
C VAL A 50 -5.69 -2.66 -16.38
N PHE A 51 -6.51 -2.81 -15.36
CA PHE A 51 -6.34 -3.84 -14.34
C PHE A 51 -7.07 -5.12 -14.78
N LEU A 52 -6.39 -6.27 -14.67
CA LEU A 52 -6.94 -7.57 -15.04
C LEU A 52 -7.38 -8.36 -13.82
N TYR A 53 -8.61 -8.81 -13.82
CA TYR A 53 -9.16 -9.64 -12.74
C TYR A 53 -10.17 -10.67 -13.27
N LEU A 54 -10.58 -11.62 -12.44
CA LEU A 54 -11.61 -12.59 -12.78
C LEU A 54 -12.98 -12.12 -12.32
N ASP A 55 -13.97 -12.12 -13.20
CA ASP A 55 -15.36 -11.81 -12.85
C ASP A 55 -16.03 -12.94 -12.01
N SER A 56 -17.34 -12.83 -11.76
CA SER A 56 -18.08 -13.82 -10.96
C SER A 56 -18.17 -15.20 -11.63
N GLU A 57 -18.01 -15.26 -12.95
CA GLU A 57 -18.02 -16.48 -13.76
C GLU A 57 -16.60 -16.99 -14.07
N GLU A 58 -15.57 -16.43 -13.37
CA GLU A 58 -14.15 -16.78 -13.52
C GLU A 58 -13.57 -16.45 -14.90
N ARG A 59 -14.20 -15.52 -15.63
CA ARG A 59 -13.67 -15.04 -16.90
C ARG A 59 -12.70 -13.88 -16.65
N LEU A 60 -11.63 -13.86 -17.42
CA LEU A 60 -10.67 -12.75 -17.40
C LEU A 60 -11.33 -11.49 -17.99
N VAL A 61 -11.39 -10.43 -17.20
CA VAL A 61 -11.96 -9.14 -17.58
C VAL A 61 -11.01 -8.00 -17.21
N ALA A 62 -11.12 -6.91 -17.96
CA ALA A 62 -10.35 -5.70 -17.75
C ALA A 62 -11.21 -4.60 -17.13
N THR A 63 -10.58 -3.71 -16.37
CA THR A 63 -11.15 -2.47 -15.89
C THR A 63 -10.14 -1.35 -15.93
N THR A 64 -10.58 -0.12 -16.21
CA THR A 64 -9.76 1.09 -16.08
C THR A 64 -9.77 1.66 -14.66
N GLN A 65 -10.54 1.06 -13.75
CA GLN A 65 -10.50 1.41 -12.33
C GLN A 65 -9.18 0.96 -11.72
N THR A 66 -8.58 1.81 -10.90
CA THR A 66 -7.38 1.48 -10.14
C THR A 66 -7.78 0.88 -8.80
N PRO A 67 -7.44 -0.39 -8.52
CA PRO A 67 -7.70 -0.98 -7.21
C PRO A 67 -6.80 -0.35 -6.14
N LEU A 68 -7.18 -0.53 -4.88
CA LEU A 68 -6.38 -0.06 -3.73
C LEU A 68 -5.07 -0.84 -3.54
N ALA A 69 -4.96 -2.01 -4.16
CA ALA A 69 -3.76 -2.85 -4.13
C ALA A 69 -3.75 -3.84 -5.30
N GLN A 70 -2.57 -4.34 -5.65
CA GLN A 70 -2.33 -5.31 -6.71
C GLN A 70 -1.74 -6.60 -6.13
N VAL A 71 -1.64 -7.64 -6.95
CA VAL A 71 -0.95 -8.88 -6.57
C VAL A 71 0.51 -8.60 -6.21
N GLY A 72 0.91 -9.06 -5.04
CA GLY A 72 2.22 -8.79 -4.44
C GLY A 72 2.21 -7.65 -3.42
N ASP A 73 1.12 -6.87 -3.33
CA ASP A 73 1.01 -5.76 -2.40
C ASP A 73 0.47 -6.19 -1.04
N PHE A 74 0.87 -5.44 -0.01
CA PHE A 74 0.19 -5.41 1.28
C PHE A 74 -0.74 -4.19 1.33
N ALA A 75 -1.96 -4.40 1.84
CA ALA A 75 -2.94 -3.32 1.95
C ALA A 75 -3.76 -3.42 3.23
N TYR A 76 -4.24 -2.28 3.70
CA TYR A 76 -5.17 -2.16 4.81
C TYR A 76 -6.58 -1.99 4.25
N LEU A 77 -7.36 -3.09 4.24
CA LEU A 77 -8.66 -3.16 3.57
C LEU A 77 -9.77 -3.44 4.57
N GLN A 78 -10.94 -2.85 4.31
CA GLN A 78 -12.13 -3.02 5.13
C GLN A 78 -12.93 -4.25 4.69
N VAL A 79 -13.45 -5.01 5.65
CA VAL A 79 -14.37 -6.12 5.41
C VAL A 79 -15.74 -5.58 5.04
N ALA A 80 -16.16 -5.79 3.79
CA ALA A 80 -17.48 -5.43 3.30
C ALA A 80 -18.57 -6.38 3.84
N TRP A 81 -18.30 -7.69 3.78
CA TRP A 81 -19.21 -8.72 4.29
C TRP A 81 -18.48 -10.03 4.59
N VAL A 82 -19.15 -10.95 5.26
CA VAL A 82 -18.62 -12.26 5.68
C VAL A 82 -19.66 -13.33 5.40
N ASN A 83 -19.23 -14.53 4.98
CA ASN A 83 -20.07 -15.70 4.81
C ASN A 83 -19.46 -16.95 5.49
N ASN A 84 -20.00 -18.14 5.16
CA ASN A 84 -19.52 -19.41 5.72
C ASN A 84 -18.16 -19.89 5.18
N TYR A 85 -17.59 -19.20 4.19
CA TYR A 85 -16.32 -19.57 3.56
C TYR A 85 -15.18 -18.62 3.95
N GLY A 86 -15.51 -17.37 4.28
CA GLY A 86 -14.50 -16.37 4.61
C GLY A 86 -15.05 -14.95 4.64
N ALA A 87 -14.16 -13.99 4.52
CA ALA A 87 -14.43 -12.57 4.47
C ALA A 87 -14.20 -12.03 3.06
N PHE A 88 -14.92 -10.97 2.73
CA PHE A 88 -14.80 -10.24 1.47
C PHE A 88 -14.44 -8.79 1.78
N LEU A 89 -13.34 -8.34 1.20
CA LEU A 89 -12.75 -7.04 1.45
C LEU A 89 -13.04 -6.09 0.30
N ASP A 90 -13.41 -4.86 0.64
CA ASP A 90 -13.48 -3.78 -0.33
C ASP A 90 -12.05 -3.35 -0.72
N TRP A 91 -11.72 -3.46 -1.98
CA TRP A 91 -10.43 -3.07 -2.56
C TRP A 91 -10.56 -2.10 -3.73
N GLY A 92 -11.76 -1.47 -3.85
CA GLY A 92 -12.05 -0.44 -4.85
C GLY A 92 -12.57 -0.97 -6.18
N LEU A 93 -12.81 -2.27 -6.32
CA LEU A 93 -13.43 -2.89 -7.49
C LEU A 93 -14.82 -3.44 -7.18
N MET A 94 -15.64 -3.67 -8.20
CA MET A 94 -16.99 -4.22 -8.02
C MET A 94 -17.02 -5.61 -7.38
N LYS A 95 -16.01 -6.42 -7.64
CA LYS A 95 -15.89 -7.75 -7.03
C LYS A 95 -14.98 -7.63 -5.82
N ASP A 96 -15.53 -7.87 -4.63
CA ASP A 96 -14.76 -7.87 -3.39
C ASP A 96 -13.65 -8.93 -3.39
N LEU A 97 -12.56 -8.62 -2.72
CA LEU A 97 -11.41 -9.50 -2.58
C LEU A 97 -11.65 -10.55 -1.49
N PHE A 98 -11.53 -11.82 -1.84
CA PHE A 98 -11.83 -12.93 -0.93
C PHE A 98 -10.67 -13.29 -0.02
N VAL A 99 -10.97 -13.51 1.28
CA VAL A 99 -10.06 -14.04 2.31
C VAL A 99 -10.67 -15.26 2.95
N PRO A 100 -10.29 -16.47 2.55
CA PRO A 100 -10.83 -17.71 3.14
C PRO A 100 -10.43 -17.82 4.62
N PHE A 101 -11.20 -18.56 5.43
CA PHE A 101 -10.90 -18.72 6.85
C PHE A 101 -9.49 -19.27 7.11
N ARG A 102 -8.98 -20.14 6.24
CA ARG A 102 -7.62 -20.68 6.33
C ARG A 102 -6.53 -19.62 6.24
N GLU A 103 -6.82 -18.47 5.61
CA GLU A 103 -5.89 -17.35 5.43
C GLU A 103 -6.11 -16.21 6.44
N GLN A 104 -7.02 -16.37 7.39
CA GLN A 104 -7.24 -15.43 8.49
C GLN A 104 -6.45 -15.85 9.72
N LYS A 105 -5.77 -14.90 10.40
CA LYS A 105 -5.17 -15.13 11.72
C LYS A 105 -6.22 -15.16 12.82
N LEU A 106 -7.15 -14.20 12.73
CA LEU A 106 -8.32 -14.08 13.59
C LEU A 106 -9.53 -13.95 12.69
N LYS A 107 -10.67 -14.47 13.15
CA LYS A 107 -11.93 -14.39 12.39
C LYS A 107 -12.26 -12.93 12.11
N MET A 108 -12.27 -12.58 10.82
CA MET A 108 -12.56 -11.22 10.37
C MET A 108 -14.01 -10.83 10.63
N GLN A 109 -14.24 -9.56 10.92
CA GLN A 109 -15.55 -9.00 11.25
C GLN A 109 -15.91 -7.90 10.25
N LYS A 110 -17.18 -7.89 9.80
CA LYS A 110 -17.71 -6.84 8.92
C LYS A 110 -17.45 -5.44 9.50
N GLY A 111 -17.03 -4.52 8.63
CA GLY A 111 -16.74 -3.12 8.97
C GLY A 111 -15.38 -2.87 9.62
N ARG A 112 -14.65 -3.93 10.01
CA ARG A 112 -13.26 -3.79 10.49
C ARG A 112 -12.28 -3.90 9.34
N SER A 113 -11.14 -3.23 9.48
CA SER A 113 -10.06 -3.27 8.49
C SER A 113 -8.89 -4.12 8.98
N TYR A 114 -8.22 -4.78 8.04
CA TYR A 114 -7.11 -5.70 8.30
C TYR A 114 -6.00 -5.50 7.27
N ILE A 115 -4.76 -5.69 7.71
CA ILE A 115 -3.63 -5.78 6.77
C ILE A 115 -3.65 -7.16 6.14
N VAL A 116 -3.64 -7.18 4.82
CA VAL A 116 -3.63 -8.39 4.01
C VAL A 116 -2.61 -8.28 2.89
N HIS A 117 -2.11 -9.42 2.45
CA HIS A 117 -1.29 -9.57 1.25
C HIS A 117 -2.14 -10.15 0.13
N LEU A 118 -2.06 -9.56 -1.06
CA LEU A 118 -2.77 -10.02 -2.25
C LEU A 118 -1.92 -11.01 -3.03
N HIS A 119 -2.51 -12.14 -3.39
CA HIS A 119 -1.84 -13.17 -4.18
C HIS A 119 -2.83 -13.90 -5.10
N VAL A 120 -2.28 -14.60 -6.07
CA VAL A 120 -3.03 -15.58 -6.86
C VAL A 120 -2.90 -16.93 -6.16
N ASP A 121 -4.01 -17.58 -5.84
CA ASP A 121 -4.00 -18.92 -5.27
C ASP A 121 -3.52 -19.94 -6.30
N GLU A 122 -2.52 -20.72 -5.96
CA GLU A 122 -1.87 -21.66 -6.86
C GLU A 122 -2.79 -22.80 -7.34
N GLU A 123 -3.78 -23.18 -6.51
CA GLU A 123 -4.71 -24.28 -6.84
C GLU A 123 -5.87 -23.82 -7.70
N SER A 124 -6.49 -22.67 -7.36
CA SER A 124 -7.70 -22.18 -8.03
C SER A 124 -7.44 -21.09 -9.05
N TYR A 125 -6.21 -20.56 -9.13
CA TYR A 125 -5.82 -19.42 -9.97
C TYR A 125 -6.67 -18.16 -9.73
N ARG A 126 -7.31 -18.06 -8.55
CA ARG A 126 -8.14 -16.91 -8.17
C ARG A 126 -7.35 -15.89 -7.39
N LEU A 127 -7.73 -14.63 -7.55
CA LEU A 127 -7.23 -13.55 -6.70
C LEU A 127 -7.77 -13.73 -5.29
N MET A 128 -6.87 -13.84 -4.32
CA MET A 128 -7.19 -13.97 -2.91
C MET A 128 -6.28 -13.08 -2.06
N ALA A 129 -6.67 -12.88 -0.81
CA ALA A 129 -5.82 -12.21 0.15
C ALA A 129 -5.60 -13.06 1.40
N SER A 130 -4.47 -12.84 2.06
CA SER A 130 -4.06 -13.50 3.29
C SER A 130 -3.73 -12.50 4.38
N ALA A 131 -4.26 -12.69 5.58
CA ALA A 131 -3.85 -11.95 6.78
C ALA A 131 -2.59 -12.53 7.44
N LYS A 132 -2.04 -13.61 6.91
CA LYS A 132 -0.79 -14.24 7.38
C LYS A 132 0.41 -13.54 6.76
N VAL A 133 0.52 -12.25 7.01
CA VAL A 133 1.49 -11.30 6.43
C VAL A 133 2.91 -11.84 6.46
N GLU A 134 3.31 -12.50 7.57
CA GLU A 134 4.67 -13.00 7.77
C GLU A 134 5.15 -13.98 6.68
N ARG A 135 4.23 -14.69 6.03
CA ARG A 135 4.57 -15.67 4.98
C ARG A 135 5.05 -15.04 3.68
N TYR A 136 4.70 -13.78 3.48
CA TYR A 136 4.94 -13.04 2.24
C TYR A 136 6.04 -11.99 2.38
N LEU A 137 6.56 -11.81 3.59
CA LEU A 137 7.73 -10.97 3.83
C LEU A 137 8.99 -11.72 3.43
N SER A 138 9.95 -11.00 2.86
CA SER A 138 11.23 -11.58 2.44
C SER A 138 12.11 -11.89 3.65
N ASP A 139 12.70 -13.09 3.65
CA ASP A 139 13.73 -13.48 4.60
C ASP A 139 15.16 -13.16 4.09
N GLU A 140 15.26 -12.56 2.89
CA GLU A 140 16.55 -12.12 2.35
C GLU A 140 17.12 -10.94 3.13
N MET A 141 18.45 -10.81 3.11
CA MET A 141 19.11 -9.64 3.71
C MET A 141 18.67 -8.36 2.95
N PRO A 142 18.07 -7.38 3.63
CA PRO A 142 17.63 -6.16 2.99
C PRO A 142 18.80 -5.35 2.40
N PRO A 143 18.68 -4.82 1.18
CA PRO A 143 19.76 -4.09 0.50
C PRO A 143 19.84 -2.62 0.93
N TYR A 144 19.41 -2.28 2.14
CA TYR A 144 19.39 -0.91 2.65
C TYR A 144 20.61 -0.56 3.46
N ARG A 145 20.86 0.74 3.56
CA ARG A 145 21.86 1.36 4.44
C ARG A 145 21.17 2.26 5.45
N GLU A 146 21.89 2.59 6.51
CA GLU A 146 21.45 3.58 7.49
C GLU A 146 21.21 4.93 6.80
N GLY A 147 20.06 5.55 7.07
CA GLY A 147 19.62 6.80 6.47
C GLY A 147 18.85 6.67 5.17
N ASP A 148 18.77 5.47 4.56
CA ASP A 148 17.98 5.28 3.34
C ASP A 148 16.49 5.56 3.61
N GLU A 149 15.87 6.25 2.65
CA GLU A 149 14.45 6.58 2.67
C GLU A 149 13.62 5.41 2.17
N VAL A 150 12.55 5.08 2.88
CA VAL A 150 11.68 3.94 2.59
C VAL A 150 10.21 4.29 2.84
N GLN A 151 9.31 3.57 2.19
CA GLN A 151 7.88 3.62 2.49
C GLN A 151 7.52 2.50 3.46
N ILE A 152 6.82 2.83 4.53
CA ILE A 152 6.36 1.84 5.49
C ILE A 152 4.83 1.78 5.54
N LEU A 153 4.31 0.56 5.73
CA LEU A 153 2.94 0.29 6.09
C LEU A 153 2.90 -0.22 7.53
N VAL A 154 2.23 0.51 8.41
CA VAL A 154 2.10 0.12 9.83
C VAL A 154 1.18 -1.08 9.94
N TRP A 155 1.74 -2.18 10.42
CA TRP A 155 1.04 -3.47 10.43
C TRP A 155 0.42 -3.82 11.78
N GLN A 156 1.21 -3.78 12.87
CA GLN A 156 0.76 -4.24 14.18
C GLN A 156 1.46 -3.48 15.29
N LYS A 157 0.69 -3.05 16.31
CA LYS A 157 1.25 -2.54 17.56
C LYS A 157 1.77 -3.70 18.41
N THR A 158 2.94 -3.51 19.04
CA THR A 158 3.58 -4.43 19.98
C THR A 158 4.03 -3.66 21.22
N ASP A 159 4.52 -4.36 22.25
CA ASP A 159 5.03 -3.73 23.48
C ASP A 159 6.27 -2.86 23.25
N LEU A 160 7.04 -3.13 22.20
CA LEU A 160 8.27 -2.40 21.83
C LEU A 160 8.00 -1.21 20.88
N GLY A 161 6.84 -1.17 20.26
CA GLY A 161 6.50 -0.20 19.23
C GLY A 161 5.63 -0.80 18.13
N PHE A 162 5.84 -0.39 16.88
CA PHE A 162 5.04 -0.82 15.74
C PHE A 162 5.85 -1.69 14.78
N LYS A 163 5.34 -2.90 14.51
CA LYS A 163 5.80 -3.67 13.37
C LYS A 163 5.32 -3.01 12.09
N VAL A 164 6.20 -2.92 11.12
CA VAL A 164 5.93 -2.27 9.83
C VAL A 164 6.40 -3.15 8.68
N ILE A 165 5.78 -2.97 7.53
CA ILE A 165 6.19 -3.57 6.26
C ILE A 165 6.91 -2.48 5.49
N VAL A 166 8.16 -2.74 5.11
CA VAL A 166 9.03 -1.80 4.40
C VAL A 166 9.02 -2.14 2.91
N ASP A 167 8.69 -1.15 2.07
CA ASP A 167 8.65 -1.22 0.61
C ASP A 167 7.93 -2.48 0.08
N ASN A 168 6.81 -2.87 0.71
CA ASN A 168 6.03 -4.06 0.37
C ASN A 168 6.82 -5.38 0.41
N ARG A 169 7.95 -5.44 1.12
CA ARG A 169 8.84 -6.61 1.03
C ARG A 169 9.43 -7.05 2.35
N PHE A 170 9.92 -6.14 3.18
CA PHE A 170 10.70 -6.47 4.37
C PHE A 170 9.98 -6.16 5.67
N SER A 171 10.37 -6.86 6.74
CA SER A 171 9.88 -6.60 8.08
C SER A 171 10.72 -5.55 8.79
N GLY A 172 10.08 -4.57 9.41
CA GLY A 172 10.74 -3.56 10.22
C GLY A 172 10.02 -3.31 11.55
N LEU A 173 10.70 -2.58 12.44
CA LEU A 173 10.19 -2.13 13.73
C LEU A 173 10.45 -0.64 13.91
N VAL A 174 9.40 0.11 14.21
CA VAL A 174 9.48 1.49 14.71
C VAL A 174 9.30 1.44 16.20
N TYR A 175 10.32 1.89 16.97
CA TYR A 175 10.23 1.89 18.43
C TYR A 175 9.32 3.00 18.94
N GLU A 176 8.64 2.74 20.05
CA GLU A 176 7.74 3.74 20.67
C GLU A 176 8.50 5.01 21.05
N ASN A 177 9.76 4.90 21.47
CA ASN A 177 10.61 6.05 21.82
C ASN A 177 11.04 6.92 20.64
N ASP A 178 10.95 6.39 19.41
CA ASP A 178 11.29 7.11 18.17
C ASP A 178 10.04 7.78 17.54
N LEU A 179 8.89 7.72 18.22
CA LEU A 179 7.63 8.28 17.72
C LEU A 179 7.45 9.73 18.18
N PHE A 180 7.32 10.62 17.22
CA PHE A 180 6.98 12.04 17.45
C PHE A 180 5.50 12.35 17.19
N ARG A 181 4.82 11.40 16.55
CA ARG A 181 3.39 11.46 16.25
C ARG A 181 2.77 10.09 16.46
N PRO A 182 1.46 10.03 16.79
CA PRO A 182 0.78 8.75 16.89
C PRO A 182 0.78 8.04 15.54
N LEU A 183 1.04 6.74 15.56
CA LEU A 183 0.89 5.84 14.42
C LEU A 183 -0.30 4.91 14.66
N HIS A 184 -1.00 4.59 13.58
CA HIS A 184 -2.13 3.66 13.60
C HIS A 184 -1.87 2.52 12.60
N THR A 185 -2.43 1.35 12.90
CA THR A 185 -2.42 0.24 11.94
C THR A 185 -3.08 0.67 10.64
N GLY A 186 -2.39 0.44 9.52
CA GLY A 186 -2.84 0.86 8.20
C GLY A 186 -2.21 2.15 7.69
N ASP A 187 -1.54 2.93 8.54
CA ASP A 187 -0.85 4.14 8.10
C ASP A 187 0.26 3.78 7.10
N ARG A 188 0.29 4.50 5.98
CA ARG A 188 1.40 4.51 5.03
C ARG A 188 2.17 5.80 5.20
N VAL A 189 3.43 5.70 5.59
CA VAL A 189 4.27 6.87 5.87
C VAL A 189 5.67 6.65 5.33
N GLN A 190 6.31 7.75 4.95
CA GLN A 190 7.73 7.82 4.64
C GLN A 190 8.53 7.73 5.93
N ALA A 191 9.59 6.94 5.91
CA ALA A 191 10.45 6.68 7.05
C ALA A 191 11.90 6.46 6.59
N TYR A 192 12.80 6.26 7.53
CA TYR A 192 14.22 6.10 7.26
C TYR A 192 14.75 4.87 7.98
N ILE A 193 15.71 4.19 7.35
CA ILE A 193 16.41 3.06 7.95
C ILE A 193 17.32 3.59 9.06
N LYS A 194 17.06 3.15 10.29
CA LYS A 194 17.92 3.44 11.45
C LYS A 194 19.08 2.45 11.54
N GLN A 195 18.79 1.18 11.30
CA GLN A 195 19.78 0.11 11.32
C GLN A 195 19.24 -1.13 10.58
N VAL A 196 20.13 -1.81 9.87
CA VAL A 196 19.89 -3.18 9.36
C VAL A 196 20.48 -4.17 10.34
N ARG A 197 19.65 -5.02 10.92
CA ARG A 197 20.10 -6.03 11.88
C ARG A 197 20.72 -7.25 11.20
N PRO A 198 21.59 -7.99 11.90
CA PRO A 198 22.17 -9.22 11.35
C PRO A 198 21.14 -10.31 11.03
N ASP A 199 19.95 -10.28 11.66
CA ASP A 199 18.83 -11.20 11.42
C ASP A 199 17.94 -10.76 10.23
N GLY A 200 18.35 -9.76 9.46
CA GLY A 200 17.62 -9.24 8.30
C GLY A 200 16.43 -8.33 8.65
N LYS A 201 16.17 -8.05 9.92
CA LYS A 201 15.14 -7.10 10.32
C LYS A 201 15.65 -5.68 10.28
N LEU A 202 14.73 -4.74 10.07
CA LEU A 202 15.02 -3.32 9.93
C LEU A 202 14.52 -2.56 11.16
N ASP A 203 15.40 -1.75 11.76
CA ASP A 203 15.00 -0.73 12.71
C ASP A 203 14.74 0.56 11.93
N ILE A 204 13.57 1.13 12.15
CA ILE A 204 13.02 2.25 11.37
C ILE A 204 12.83 3.46 12.28
N THR A 205 13.09 4.64 11.74
CA THR A 205 12.79 5.93 12.38
C THR A 205 11.95 6.80 11.45
N LEU A 206 11.08 7.63 12.04
CA LEU A 206 10.28 8.59 11.27
C LEU A 206 11.03 9.91 11.01
N GLN A 207 12.18 10.08 11.63
CA GLN A 207 13.01 11.28 11.44
C GLN A 207 14.24 10.96 10.60
N LYS A 208 14.55 11.86 9.67
CA LYS A 208 15.81 11.84 8.96
C LYS A 208 16.94 12.04 9.98
N GLN A 209 17.88 11.10 10.03
CA GLN A 209 19.05 11.22 10.92
C GLN A 209 20.15 12.00 10.22
N GLY A 210 20.81 12.91 10.94
CA GLY A 210 21.97 13.62 10.45
C GLY A 210 21.91 15.15 10.58
N ARG A 211 22.96 15.85 10.15
CA ARG A 211 23.06 17.32 10.16
C ARG A 211 21.92 18.01 9.37
N GLU A 212 21.46 17.39 8.28
CA GLU A 212 20.35 17.91 7.48
C GLU A 212 19.03 18.00 8.25
N ALA A 213 18.75 17.07 9.19
CA ALA A 213 17.56 17.14 10.04
C ALA A 213 17.61 18.34 11.02
N VAL A 214 18.81 18.71 11.45
CA VAL A 214 19.01 19.88 12.31
C VAL A 214 18.84 21.18 11.49
N ASP A 215 19.28 21.17 10.23
CA ASP A 215 19.15 22.33 9.33
C ASP A 215 17.68 22.55 8.94
N ASP A 216 16.93 21.51 8.59
CA ASP A 216 15.50 21.62 8.27
C ASP A 216 14.68 22.10 9.48
N PHE A 217 14.96 21.54 10.68
CA PHE A 217 14.29 21.97 11.91
C PHE A 217 14.66 23.40 12.29
N SER A 218 15.92 23.77 12.09
CA SER A 218 16.42 25.13 12.34
C SER A 218 15.80 26.15 11.38
N GLN A 219 15.58 25.80 10.11
CA GLN A 219 14.90 26.65 9.13
C GLN A 219 13.42 26.84 9.48
N VAL A 220 12.70 25.76 9.79
CA VAL A 220 11.28 25.84 10.22
C VAL A 220 11.14 26.68 11.50
N LEU A 221 12.08 26.53 12.44
CA LEU A 221 12.08 27.28 13.69
C LEU A 221 12.41 28.77 13.44
N LEU A 222 13.35 29.07 12.54
CA LEU A 222 13.67 30.43 12.11
C LEU A 222 12.52 31.11 11.39
N GLU A 223 11.85 30.41 10.48
CA GLU A 223 10.64 30.91 9.81
C GLU A 223 9.50 31.18 10.80
N HIS A 224 9.31 30.27 11.77
CA HIS A 224 8.29 30.46 12.82
C HIS A 224 8.62 31.62 13.76
N LEU A 225 9.88 31.79 14.10
CA LEU A 225 10.36 32.93 14.91
C LEU A 225 10.30 34.25 14.14
N GLN A 226 10.60 34.25 12.83
CA GLN A 226 10.49 35.43 11.97
C GLN A 226 9.01 35.86 11.77
N HIS A 227 8.09 34.90 11.64
CA HIS A 227 6.65 35.18 11.55
C HIS A 227 6.05 35.65 12.88
N ASN A 228 6.62 35.21 14.01
CA ASN A 228 6.19 35.56 15.37
C ASN A 228 7.13 36.54 16.07
N ALA A 229 7.91 37.31 15.31
CA ALA A 229 8.86 38.30 15.82
C ALA A 229 8.26 39.38 16.76
N CYS A 230 6.94 39.36 16.94
CA CYS A 230 6.21 40.24 17.85
C CYS A 230 6.23 39.76 19.34
N LEU A 231 6.85 38.62 19.66
CA LEU A 231 6.82 38.04 21.02
C LEU A 231 8.20 38.08 21.74
N LEU A 232 9.22 38.61 21.11
CA LEU A 232 10.49 38.88 21.83
C LEU A 232 10.48 40.29 22.44
N TYR A 233 9.63 40.47 23.44
CA TYR A 233 9.71 41.62 24.34
C TYR A 233 10.86 41.34 25.32
N THR A 234 12.02 41.89 25.07
CA THR A 234 13.08 41.97 26.08
C THR A 234 12.67 43.04 27.10
N SER A 235 12.17 42.57 28.25
CA SER A 235 11.98 43.45 29.40
C SER A 235 13.32 44.08 29.79
N PRO A 236 13.42 45.40 29.88
CA PRO A 236 14.68 46.02 30.31
C PRO A 236 15.02 45.60 31.74
N SER A 237 16.27 45.26 31.97
CA SER A 237 16.81 44.89 33.25
C SER A 237 16.67 46.04 34.27
N PRO A 238 16.22 45.79 35.53
CA PRO A 238 16.07 46.84 36.55
C PRO A 238 17.39 47.31 37.19
N ARG A 239 18.49 47.32 36.45
CA ARG A 239 19.82 47.69 36.98
C ARG A 239 20.40 49.00 36.43
N ASP A 240 19.63 49.74 35.64
CA ASP A 240 20.06 51.09 35.20
C ASP A 240 19.06 52.15 35.66
N ALA A 241 19.03 52.35 37.01
CA ALA A 241 18.44 53.51 37.68
C ALA A 241 19.28 53.82 38.92
#